data_45bdcf7eb63250cfe52b64ed4e1e89db
#
_entry.id   45bdcf7eb63250cfe52b64ed4e1e89db
#
_cell.length_a   1.000
_cell.length_b   1.000
_cell.length_c   1.000
_cell.angle_alpha   90.00
_cell.angle_beta   90.00
_cell.angle_gamma   90.00
#
_symmetry.space_group_name_H-M   'P 1'
#
loop_
_entity.id
_entity.type
_entity.pdbx_description
1 polymer ?
#
loop_
_entity_poly.entity_id
_entity_poly.type
_entity_poly.pdbx_seq_one_letter_code
_entity_poly.pdbx_strand_id
1 'polypeptide(L)'
;MMKKYISLILVVSMAMTLFTGCQETQDAPAEMQKDQEQMLQTAEQGGDNSALLAALDVPEHFTGEWEGVNGLVRVTADAEIILPDIDAIPTGSVIRRDFTQEDLDTFLRVFMKGQPFYEEVIMTKQEALAEVEKYQAMECGEIPIPGDADAIPGKLSDIIAYYTELASTAPDEGELRPAVTSFTFDGQVERMRGWSEVDGRKTHLWVQNFPGAWGSAVWYVQDYGDVNGSYCQPYSAVPEDIAEEPTQPDISEEEAVEIGNALLAELGFKDLVCDQITTVYFADAMWLQSVIIPGNTVWDSASHWQDLDRTILDTGYQMQYVRSLNGFPIGYTGIKGTYVEEGNEMSVWPYESIEVCVTKDGVVYFKWTAPTEEPVIELENTQLMSFDEISSVFERMIMVRHSYAQTINDNGGDGDLSIDINKVRLNLMRVRTKSSKDMGLVIPVWDYYGSEGPIEETIVLTINAIDGSMVSRELGY
;
A
#
# COMPACT_ATOMS: atom_id res chain seq x y z
N MET A 1 -35.52 53.00 31.38
CA MET A 1 -35.36 51.61 31.81
C MET A 1 -35.78 50.59 30.76
N MET A 2 -36.82 50.80 30.03
CA MET A 2 -37.35 49.80 29.00
C MET A 2 -36.38 49.46 27.88
N LYS A 3 -35.52 50.35 27.40
CA LYS A 3 -34.56 50.07 26.30
C LYS A 3 -33.44 49.09 26.71
N LYS A 4 -33.07 48.98 27.98
CA LYS A 4 -32.03 48.00 28.45
C LYS A 4 -32.56 46.57 28.51
N TYR A 5 -33.84 46.37 28.75
CA TYR A 5 -34.45 45.02 28.80
C TYR A 5 -34.72 44.45 27.41
N ILE A 6 -34.99 45.30 26.40
CA ILE A 6 -35.17 44.89 25.01
C ILE A 6 -33.84 44.38 24.42
N SER A 7 -32.71 45.04 24.72
CA SER A 7 -31.39 44.58 24.30
C SER A 7 -30.96 43.28 24.96
N LEU A 8 -31.33 43.04 26.20
CA LEU A 8 -31.03 41.80 26.90
C LEU A 8 -31.84 40.61 26.36
N ILE A 9 -33.10 40.83 26.04
CA ILE A 9 -33.99 39.80 25.46
C ILE A 9 -33.51 39.42 24.04
N LEU A 10 -33.01 40.38 23.25
CA LEU A 10 -32.47 40.13 21.90
C LEU A 10 -31.15 39.34 21.94
N VAL A 11 -30.29 39.60 22.91
CA VAL A 11 -29.06 38.86 23.10
C VAL A 11 -29.31 37.45 23.60
N VAL A 12 -30.26 37.23 24.48
CA VAL A 12 -30.64 35.92 25.00
C VAL A 12 -31.35 35.09 23.88
N SER A 13 -32.19 35.71 23.06
CA SER A 13 -32.83 35.00 21.95
C SER A 13 -31.81 34.66 20.81
N MET A 14 -30.81 35.51 20.56
CA MET A 14 -29.70 35.19 19.65
C MET A 14 -28.78 34.10 20.20
N ALA A 15 -28.56 34.05 21.50
CA ALA A 15 -27.80 32.99 22.12
C ALA A 15 -28.54 31.63 22.08
N MET A 16 -29.86 31.62 22.19
CA MET A 16 -30.65 30.38 22.11
C MET A 16 -30.76 29.84 20.66
N THR A 17 -30.69 30.72 19.64
CA THR A 17 -30.67 30.25 18.25
C THR A 17 -29.31 29.72 17.79
N LEU A 18 -28.22 30.01 18.52
CA LEU A 18 -26.90 29.42 18.26
C LEU A 18 -26.74 28.04 18.87
N PHE A 19 -27.61 27.61 19.78
CA PHE A 19 -27.58 26.27 20.38
C PHE A 19 -28.57 25.28 19.71
N THR A 20 -29.41 25.70 18.78
CA THR A 20 -30.33 24.80 18.08
C THR A 20 -29.81 24.38 16.69
N GLY A 21 -28.55 24.68 16.37
CA GLY A 21 -27.91 24.30 15.11
C GLY A 21 -27.00 23.06 15.17
N CYS A 22 -26.80 22.49 16.35
CA CYS A 22 -26.27 21.12 16.47
C CYS A 22 -27.45 20.19 16.59
N GLN A 23 -28.09 19.89 15.47
CA GLN A 23 -28.75 18.61 15.34
C GLN A 23 -27.61 17.61 15.36
N GLU A 24 -27.42 16.95 16.50
CA GLU A 24 -26.71 15.67 16.51
C GLU A 24 -27.40 14.83 15.43
N THR A 25 -26.71 14.59 14.34
CA THR A 25 -27.03 13.50 13.44
C THR A 25 -26.79 12.24 14.25
N GLN A 26 -27.85 11.75 14.85
CA GLN A 26 -27.87 10.70 15.87
C GLN A 26 -27.41 9.34 15.35
N ASP A 27 -26.89 9.18 14.13
CA ASP A 27 -26.54 7.88 13.55
C ASP A 27 -25.39 7.89 12.55
N ALA A 28 -24.56 8.92 12.50
CA ALA A 28 -23.27 8.76 11.87
C ALA A 28 -22.34 8.15 12.94
N PRO A 29 -21.89 6.89 12.82
CA PRO A 29 -20.81 6.41 13.63
C PRO A 29 -19.67 7.37 13.37
N ALA A 30 -19.17 8.01 14.42
CA ALA A 30 -18.00 8.84 14.29
C ALA A 30 -16.89 7.93 13.75
N GLU A 31 -16.48 8.12 12.52
CA GLU A 31 -15.26 7.52 11.96
C GLU A 31 -14.06 7.85 12.83
N MET A 32 -14.26 8.67 13.81
CA MET A 32 -13.23 9.34 14.55
C MET A 32 -13.14 8.84 15.99
N GLN A 33 -11.97 8.30 16.29
CA GLN A 33 -11.43 8.32 17.65
C GLN A 33 -12.13 7.39 18.65
N LYS A 34 -12.65 6.26 18.21
CA LYS A 34 -13.02 5.20 19.14
C LYS A 34 -11.78 4.71 19.88
N ASP A 35 -11.93 4.50 21.18
CA ASP A 35 -10.90 3.89 21.99
C ASP A 35 -10.91 2.38 21.71
N GLN A 36 -10.08 1.97 20.74
CA GLN A 36 -9.98 0.57 20.32
C GLN A 36 -9.51 -0.35 21.45
N GLU A 37 -8.72 0.18 22.37
CA GLU A 37 -8.27 -0.58 23.54
C GLU A 37 -9.43 -0.84 24.50
N GLN A 38 -10.34 0.14 24.68
CA GLN A 38 -11.54 -0.03 25.47
C GLN A 38 -12.49 -1.05 24.80
N MET A 39 -12.55 -1.09 23.49
CA MET A 39 -13.33 -2.07 22.75
C MET A 39 -12.85 -3.50 23.06
N LEU A 40 -11.55 -3.77 23.03
CA LEU A 40 -11.01 -5.08 23.37
C LEU A 40 -11.29 -5.48 24.82
N GLN A 41 -11.29 -4.52 25.76
CA GLN A 41 -11.65 -4.79 27.16
C GLN A 41 -13.12 -5.19 27.32
N THR A 42 -13.98 -4.77 26.40
CA THR A 42 -15.41 -5.12 26.38
C THR A 42 -15.72 -6.36 25.54
N ALA A 43 -14.78 -6.79 24.68
CA ALA A 43 -14.92 -8.02 23.91
C ALA A 43 -14.77 -9.21 24.86
N GLU A 44 -15.89 -9.81 25.25
CA GLU A 44 -15.89 -11.02 26.07
C GLU A 44 -15.23 -12.15 25.28
N GLN A 45 -14.50 -13.00 25.98
CA GLN A 45 -13.96 -14.22 25.38
C GLN A 45 -15.13 -15.14 24.99
N GLY A 46 -15.23 -15.46 23.70
CA GLY A 46 -16.25 -16.37 23.16
C GLY A 46 -16.09 -17.78 23.75
N GLY A 47 -17.18 -18.55 23.70
CA GLY A 47 -17.17 -19.95 24.12
C GLY A 47 -16.54 -20.90 23.09
N ASP A 48 -16.95 -22.16 23.08
CA ASP A 48 -16.55 -23.18 22.10
C ASP A 48 -17.02 -22.79 20.68
N ASN A 49 -16.11 -22.75 19.74
CA ASN A 49 -16.21 -22.05 18.44
C ASN A 49 -17.03 -22.73 17.36
N SER A 50 -17.18 -24.04 17.40
CA SER A 50 -18.15 -24.72 16.52
C SER A 50 -19.55 -24.17 16.72
N ALA A 51 -19.81 -23.56 17.89
CA ALA A 51 -21.02 -22.84 18.20
C ALA A 51 -20.95 -21.36 17.76
N LEU A 52 -19.76 -20.76 17.60
CA LEU A 52 -19.64 -19.33 17.25
C LEU A 52 -19.99 -19.07 15.79
N LEU A 53 -19.41 -19.81 14.84
CA LEU A 53 -19.77 -19.69 13.42
C LEU A 53 -21.24 -20.08 13.17
N ALA A 54 -21.75 -21.11 13.89
CA ALA A 54 -23.19 -21.46 13.87
C ALA A 54 -24.06 -20.39 14.55
N ALA A 55 -23.54 -19.70 15.58
CA ALA A 55 -24.27 -18.63 16.28
C ALA A 55 -24.28 -17.30 15.51
N LEU A 56 -23.36 -17.12 14.56
CA LEU A 56 -23.36 -15.97 13.65
C LEU A 56 -24.51 -16.04 12.64
N ASP A 57 -25.15 -17.23 12.47
CA ASP A 57 -26.26 -17.51 11.53
C ASP A 57 -25.99 -16.92 10.14
N VAL A 58 -24.77 -17.17 9.62
CA VAL A 58 -24.30 -16.61 8.37
C VAL A 58 -24.95 -17.35 7.20
N PRO A 59 -25.67 -16.67 6.30
CA PRO A 59 -26.22 -17.29 5.10
C PRO A 59 -25.11 -17.65 4.10
N GLU A 60 -25.41 -18.52 3.14
CA GLU A 60 -24.46 -18.86 2.06
C GLU A 60 -24.20 -17.66 1.14
N HIS A 61 -25.19 -16.79 0.97
CA HIS A 61 -25.11 -15.60 0.12
C HIS A 61 -25.69 -14.37 0.83
N PHE A 62 -25.05 -13.24 0.61
CA PHE A 62 -25.56 -11.93 0.96
C PHE A 62 -26.18 -11.27 -0.27
N THR A 63 -27.50 -11.02 -0.24
CA THR A 63 -28.25 -10.50 -1.38
C THR A 63 -29.08 -9.29 -0.99
N GLY A 64 -29.18 -8.31 -1.89
CA GLY A 64 -30.02 -7.14 -1.67
C GLY A 64 -29.90 -6.09 -2.76
N GLU A 65 -30.82 -5.14 -2.73
CA GLU A 65 -30.81 -3.96 -3.59
C GLU A 65 -31.18 -2.74 -2.75
N TRP A 66 -30.37 -1.70 -2.83
CA TRP A 66 -30.58 -0.46 -2.07
C TRP A 66 -30.39 0.74 -2.99
N GLU A 67 -31.21 1.75 -2.78
CA GLU A 67 -31.13 3.03 -3.47
C GLU A 67 -31.17 4.17 -2.45
N GLY A 68 -30.27 5.14 -2.62
CA GLY A 68 -30.16 6.26 -1.68
C GLY A 68 -29.57 7.50 -2.33
N VAL A 69 -29.30 8.50 -1.47
CA VAL A 69 -28.68 9.76 -1.92
C VAL A 69 -29.51 10.40 -3.08
N ASN A 70 -30.82 10.46 -2.90
CA ASN A 70 -31.79 10.95 -3.91
C ASN A 70 -31.78 10.17 -5.24
N GLY A 71 -31.47 8.87 -5.22
CA GLY A 71 -31.39 8.01 -6.40
C GLY A 71 -30.05 8.04 -7.12
N LEU A 72 -29.07 8.77 -6.59
CA LEU A 72 -27.74 8.87 -7.20
C LEU A 72 -26.87 7.64 -6.86
N VAL A 73 -27.14 6.96 -5.75
CA VAL A 73 -26.37 5.77 -5.33
C VAL A 73 -27.26 4.55 -5.42
N ARG A 74 -26.86 3.57 -6.21
CA ARG A 74 -27.52 2.25 -6.33
C ARG A 74 -26.53 1.18 -5.94
N VAL A 75 -26.94 0.30 -5.04
CA VAL A 75 -26.13 -0.82 -4.55
C VAL A 75 -26.88 -2.09 -4.82
N THR A 76 -26.22 -3.03 -5.48
CA THR A 76 -26.70 -4.40 -5.65
C THR A 76 -25.75 -5.35 -4.95
N ALA A 77 -26.26 -6.42 -4.39
CA ALA A 77 -25.46 -7.48 -3.81
C ALA A 77 -26.00 -8.85 -4.23
N ASP A 78 -25.10 -9.67 -4.76
CA ASP A 78 -25.24 -11.12 -4.92
C ASP A 78 -23.88 -11.73 -4.60
N ALA A 79 -23.56 -11.73 -3.31
CA ALA A 79 -22.21 -11.94 -2.82
C ALA A 79 -22.07 -13.29 -2.12
N GLU A 80 -21.05 -14.05 -2.48
CA GLU A 80 -20.59 -15.19 -1.72
C GLU A 80 -20.05 -14.73 -0.37
N ILE A 81 -20.39 -15.45 0.71
CA ILE A 81 -19.85 -15.18 2.04
C ILE A 81 -18.74 -16.17 2.34
N ILE A 82 -17.53 -15.64 2.56
CA ILE A 82 -16.34 -16.42 2.83
C ILE A 82 -15.96 -16.32 4.31
N LEU A 83 -15.98 -17.46 4.97
CA LEU A 83 -15.57 -17.62 6.36
C LEU A 83 -14.20 -18.29 6.40
N PRO A 84 -13.34 -17.94 7.38
CA PRO A 84 -12.07 -18.65 7.59
C PRO A 84 -12.33 -20.08 8.09
N ASP A 85 -11.47 -21.01 7.66
CA ASP A 85 -11.49 -22.40 8.16
C ASP A 85 -10.68 -22.48 9.47
N ILE A 86 -11.24 -21.94 10.54
CA ILE A 86 -10.61 -21.86 11.87
C ILE A 86 -11.62 -22.16 12.98
N ASP A 87 -11.12 -22.67 14.07
CA ASP A 87 -11.94 -22.98 15.26
C ASP A 87 -12.13 -21.78 16.20
N ALA A 88 -11.31 -20.73 16.10
CA ALA A 88 -11.32 -19.57 16.98
C ALA A 88 -11.04 -18.29 16.19
N ILE A 89 -11.73 -17.21 16.56
CA ILE A 89 -11.50 -15.89 15.96
C ILE A 89 -10.66 -15.06 16.94
N PRO A 90 -9.34 -15.02 16.74
CA PRO A 90 -8.46 -14.30 17.64
C PRO A 90 -8.55 -12.78 17.42
N THR A 91 -8.20 -12.03 18.44
CA THR A 91 -7.74 -10.66 18.32
C THR A 91 -6.32 -10.56 18.85
N GLY A 92 -5.58 -9.58 18.36
CA GLY A 92 -4.19 -9.43 18.75
C GLY A 92 -3.69 -8.01 18.65
N SER A 93 -2.38 -7.89 18.81
CA SER A 93 -1.66 -6.65 18.61
C SER A 93 -0.43 -6.87 17.74
N VAL A 94 -0.02 -5.82 17.03
CA VAL A 94 1.21 -5.77 16.25
C VAL A 94 1.96 -4.49 16.57
N ILE A 95 3.30 -4.56 16.51
CA ILE A 95 4.18 -3.42 16.73
C ILE A 95 4.93 -3.16 15.43
N ARG A 96 4.95 -1.90 15.00
CA ARG A 96 5.79 -1.45 13.91
C ARG A 96 7.26 -1.56 14.29
N ARG A 97 8.11 -1.96 13.36
CA ARG A 97 9.56 -1.99 13.55
C ARG A 97 10.32 -1.41 12.36
N ASP A 98 11.57 -1.11 12.58
CA ASP A 98 12.56 -0.85 11.56
C ASP A 98 13.46 -2.08 11.36
N PHE A 99 14.17 -2.14 10.24
CA PHE A 99 15.16 -3.20 10.00
C PHE A 99 16.41 -2.97 10.85
N THR A 100 16.93 -4.07 11.38
CA THR A 100 18.15 -4.11 12.20
C THR A 100 19.35 -4.55 11.36
N GLN A 101 20.56 -4.48 11.94
CA GLN A 101 21.74 -5.07 11.30
C GLN A 101 21.60 -6.59 11.10
N GLU A 102 20.93 -7.29 12.00
CA GLU A 102 20.67 -8.73 11.89
C GLU A 102 19.77 -9.05 10.68
N ASP A 103 18.78 -8.19 10.42
CA ASP A 103 17.97 -8.29 9.20
C ASP A 103 18.84 -8.09 7.94
N LEU A 104 19.72 -7.07 7.92
CA LEU A 104 20.64 -6.85 6.79
C LEU A 104 21.55 -8.06 6.54
N ASP A 105 22.13 -8.62 7.60
CA ASP A 105 23.01 -9.79 7.50
C ASP A 105 22.23 -11.00 6.96
N THR A 106 20.99 -11.14 7.34
CA THR A 106 20.08 -12.18 6.84
C THR A 106 19.76 -11.98 5.37
N PHE A 107 19.38 -10.75 4.96
CA PHE A 107 19.10 -10.45 3.55
C PHE A 107 20.33 -10.66 2.66
N LEU A 108 21.50 -10.20 3.09
CA LEU A 108 22.75 -10.43 2.37
C LEU A 108 23.08 -11.93 2.23
N ARG A 109 22.91 -12.71 3.29
CA ARG A 109 23.14 -14.16 3.27
C ARG A 109 22.19 -14.86 2.31
N VAL A 110 20.90 -14.57 2.39
CA VAL A 110 19.85 -15.25 1.61
C VAL A 110 19.89 -14.83 0.15
N PHE A 111 19.90 -13.53 -0.12
CA PHE A 111 19.78 -13.02 -1.47
C PHE A 111 21.12 -12.98 -2.22
N MET A 112 22.21 -12.61 -1.58
CA MET A 112 23.52 -12.51 -2.25
C MET A 112 24.30 -13.82 -2.25
N LYS A 113 23.87 -14.83 -1.49
CA LYS A 113 24.44 -16.19 -1.48
C LYS A 113 25.98 -16.22 -1.31
N GLY A 114 26.53 -15.26 -0.56
CA GLY A 114 27.95 -15.13 -0.32
C GLY A 114 28.78 -14.55 -1.49
N GLN A 115 28.12 -14.07 -2.52
CA GLN A 115 28.80 -13.36 -3.61
C GLN A 115 29.29 -11.98 -3.17
N PRO A 116 30.30 -11.40 -3.81
CA PRO A 116 30.76 -10.05 -3.53
C PRO A 116 29.62 -9.04 -3.74
N PHE A 117 29.47 -8.13 -2.79
CA PHE A 117 28.44 -7.09 -2.84
C PHE A 117 29.08 -5.75 -3.19
N TYR A 118 28.62 -5.14 -4.28
CA TYR A 118 29.21 -3.93 -4.85
C TYR A 118 28.31 -2.73 -4.67
N GLU A 119 28.94 -1.55 -4.56
CA GLU A 119 28.25 -0.28 -4.52
C GLU A 119 27.44 -0.07 -5.81
N GLU A 120 26.25 0.47 -5.66
CA GLU A 120 25.44 0.88 -6.79
C GLU A 120 25.90 2.22 -7.32
N VAL A 121 26.38 2.23 -8.56
CA VAL A 121 26.84 3.43 -9.22
C VAL A 121 25.65 4.15 -9.85
N ILE A 122 25.24 5.27 -9.26
CA ILE A 122 24.16 6.11 -9.82
C ILE A 122 24.65 6.84 -11.07
N MET A 123 25.91 7.25 -11.05
CA MET A 123 26.54 8.00 -12.14
C MET A 123 28.05 7.80 -12.05
N THR A 124 28.69 7.51 -13.17
CA THR A 124 30.14 7.44 -13.28
C THR A 124 30.75 8.84 -13.28
N LYS A 125 32.04 8.90 -13.04
CA LYS A 125 32.79 10.17 -13.12
C LYS A 125 32.67 10.82 -14.49
N GLN A 126 32.72 10.02 -15.55
CA GLN A 126 32.60 10.49 -16.92
C GLN A 126 31.24 11.10 -17.22
N GLU A 127 30.16 10.44 -16.77
CA GLU A 127 28.81 10.96 -16.91
C GLU A 127 28.60 12.24 -16.10
N ALA A 128 29.09 12.29 -14.87
CA ALA A 128 29.00 13.48 -14.04
C ALA A 128 29.78 14.68 -14.66
N LEU A 129 30.94 14.44 -15.24
CA LEU A 129 31.71 15.48 -15.98
C LEU A 129 30.96 15.94 -17.24
N ALA A 130 30.31 15.04 -17.97
CA ALA A 130 29.48 15.39 -19.12
C ALA A 130 28.29 16.29 -18.73
N GLU A 131 27.66 16.03 -17.59
CA GLU A 131 26.61 16.92 -17.07
C GLU A 131 27.19 18.30 -16.66
N VAL A 132 28.40 18.34 -16.05
CA VAL A 132 29.07 19.61 -15.78
C VAL A 132 29.25 20.42 -17.05
N GLU A 133 29.82 19.80 -18.11
CA GLU A 133 30.05 20.47 -19.40
C GLU A 133 28.72 20.97 -20.02
N LYS A 134 27.69 20.16 -19.99
CA LYS A 134 26.35 20.50 -20.50
C LYS A 134 25.75 21.71 -19.78
N TYR A 135 25.76 21.75 -18.44
CA TYR A 135 25.20 22.87 -17.69
C TYR A 135 26.08 24.13 -17.77
N GLN A 136 27.39 23.99 -17.92
CA GLN A 136 28.28 25.11 -18.21
C GLN A 136 27.99 25.72 -19.59
N ALA A 137 27.76 24.90 -20.62
CA ALA A 137 27.36 25.37 -21.95
C ALA A 137 26.02 26.09 -21.93
N MET A 138 25.06 25.64 -21.10
CA MET A 138 23.82 26.35 -20.87
C MET A 138 24.03 27.69 -20.17
N GLU A 139 24.90 27.76 -19.15
CA GLU A 139 25.22 28.98 -18.41
C GLU A 139 25.88 30.04 -19.32
N CYS A 140 26.76 29.58 -20.23
CA CYS A 140 27.39 30.43 -21.21
C CYS A 140 26.52 30.79 -22.42
N GLY A 141 25.34 30.21 -22.54
CA GLY A 141 24.37 30.45 -23.65
C GLY A 141 24.76 29.74 -24.95
N GLU A 142 25.66 28.76 -24.92
CA GLU A 142 26.03 27.91 -26.05
C GLU A 142 24.93 26.88 -26.37
N ILE A 143 24.23 26.42 -25.35
CA ILE A 143 23.07 25.52 -25.45
C ILE A 143 21.85 26.27 -24.88
N PRO A 144 20.71 26.28 -25.59
CA PRO A 144 19.52 26.92 -25.07
C PRO A 144 19.01 26.17 -23.82
N ILE A 145 18.62 26.92 -22.79
CA ILE A 145 17.90 26.37 -21.65
C ILE A 145 16.56 25.85 -22.15
N PRO A 146 16.15 24.60 -21.84
CA PRO A 146 14.84 24.07 -22.22
C PRO A 146 13.73 25.04 -21.85
N GLY A 147 12.73 25.21 -22.73
CA GLY A 147 11.74 26.31 -22.72
C GLY A 147 10.87 26.50 -21.49
N ASP A 148 10.98 25.62 -20.49
CA ASP A 148 10.44 25.81 -19.14
C ASP A 148 11.60 26.10 -18.20
N ALA A 149 11.87 27.38 -17.98
CA ALA A 149 12.90 27.80 -17.00
C ALA A 149 12.58 27.30 -15.57
N ASP A 150 11.31 26.94 -15.29
CA ASP A 150 10.86 26.34 -14.04
C ASP A 150 11.18 24.82 -13.96
N ALA A 151 11.56 24.18 -15.07
CA ALA A 151 11.95 22.77 -15.11
C ALA A 151 13.36 22.51 -14.57
N ILE A 152 14.17 23.55 -14.38
CA ILE A 152 15.51 23.42 -13.76
C ILE A 152 15.37 23.78 -12.29
N PRO A 153 15.46 22.79 -11.37
CA PRO A 153 15.39 23.05 -9.94
C PRO A 153 16.65 23.80 -9.48
N GLY A 154 16.55 25.10 -9.26
CA GLY A 154 17.64 25.90 -8.72
C GLY A 154 18.44 26.71 -9.75
N LYS A 155 19.57 27.25 -9.32
CA LYS A 155 20.48 28.00 -10.19
C LYS A 155 21.41 27.03 -10.92
N LEU A 156 21.70 27.31 -12.20
CA LEU A 156 22.67 26.50 -12.97
C LEU A 156 24.01 26.34 -12.25
N SER A 157 24.48 27.40 -11.58
CA SER A 157 25.71 27.34 -10.75
C SER A 157 25.67 26.28 -9.64
N ASP A 158 24.50 26.08 -9.01
CA ASP A 158 24.33 25.11 -7.92
C ASP A 158 24.32 23.69 -8.49
N ILE A 159 23.72 23.49 -9.66
CA ILE A 159 23.70 22.22 -10.38
C ILE A 159 25.11 21.85 -10.86
N ILE A 160 25.86 22.80 -11.41
CA ILE A 160 27.24 22.62 -11.82
C ILE A 160 28.12 22.24 -10.61
N ALA A 161 27.94 22.93 -9.48
CA ALA A 161 28.66 22.59 -8.24
C ALA A 161 28.33 21.17 -7.76
N TYR A 162 27.05 20.76 -7.77
CA TYR A 162 26.63 19.41 -7.40
C TYR A 162 27.31 18.34 -8.28
N TYR A 163 27.22 18.45 -9.60
CA TYR A 163 27.84 17.46 -10.48
C TYR A 163 29.37 17.49 -10.43
N THR A 164 29.98 18.64 -10.15
CA THR A 164 31.46 18.74 -9.94
C THR A 164 31.85 17.99 -8.67
N GLU A 165 31.12 18.14 -7.60
CA GLU A 165 31.34 17.40 -6.35
C GLU A 165 31.14 15.91 -6.58
N LEU A 166 30.05 15.52 -7.25
CA LEU A 166 29.74 14.12 -7.59
C LEU A 166 30.90 13.53 -8.44
N ALA A 167 31.38 14.19 -9.46
CA ALA A 167 32.49 13.73 -10.29
C ALA A 167 33.79 13.52 -9.49
N SER A 168 33.98 14.26 -8.40
CA SER A 168 35.17 14.11 -7.54
C SER A 168 35.20 12.81 -6.74
N THR A 169 34.04 12.23 -6.48
CA THR A 169 33.85 11.03 -5.65
C THR A 169 33.34 9.82 -6.43
N ALA A 170 32.70 10.04 -7.59
CA ALA A 170 32.17 9.00 -8.44
C ALA A 170 33.22 8.03 -8.96
N PRO A 171 32.92 6.75 -9.16
CA PRO A 171 33.81 5.77 -9.73
C PRO A 171 34.08 6.06 -11.21
N ASP A 172 35.21 5.61 -11.70
CA ASP A 172 35.45 5.53 -13.14
C ASP A 172 34.57 4.45 -13.78
N GLU A 173 34.35 4.57 -15.09
CA GLU A 173 33.56 3.58 -15.81
C GLU A 173 34.13 2.16 -15.65
N GLY A 174 33.29 1.19 -15.25
CA GLY A 174 33.70 -0.19 -14.99
C GLY A 174 34.44 -0.42 -13.66
N GLU A 175 34.65 0.59 -12.83
CA GLU A 175 35.24 0.42 -11.49
C GLU A 175 34.22 -0.21 -10.54
N LEU A 176 34.56 -1.36 -9.95
CA LEU A 176 33.76 -2.04 -8.93
C LEU A 176 34.26 -1.68 -7.54
N ARG A 177 33.43 -1.06 -6.74
CA ARG A 177 33.71 -0.75 -5.33
C ARG A 177 32.88 -1.65 -4.42
N PRO A 178 33.46 -2.22 -3.35
CA PRO A 178 32.71 -2.94 -2.35
C PRO A 178 31.66 -2.03 -1.71
N ALA A 179 30.41 -2.52 -1.62
CA ALA A 179 29.36 -1.79 -0.93
C ALA A 179 29.53 -1.87 0.59
N VAL A 180 29.02 -0.84 1.28
CA VAL A 180 28.87 -0.87 2.73
C VAL A 180 27.71 -1.78 3.09
N THR A 181 27.95 -2.77 3.95
CA THR A 181 26.98 -3.77 4.38
C THR A 181 26.29 -3.44 5.71
N SER A 182 26.33 -2.17 6.11
CA SER A 182 25.62 -1.64 7.27
C SER A 182 24.81 -0.42 6.86
N PHE A 183 23.87 -0.01 7.71
CA PHE A 183 23.13 1.21 7.47
C PHE A 183 24.05 2.43 7.45
N THR A 184 23.82 3.29 6.46
CA THR A 184 24.42 4.62 6.35
C THR A 184 23.31 5.67 6.38
N PHE A 185 23.49 6.69 7.20
CA PHE A 185 22.54 7.80 7.31
C PHE A 185 22.92 8.94 6.38
N ASP A 186 22.02 9.37 5.50
CA ASP A 186 22.28 10.45 4.54
C ASP A 186 21.69 11.81 4.98
N GLY A 187 21.26 11.92 6.23
CA GLY A 187 20.60 13.10 6.78
C GLY A 187 19.07 13.01 6.81
N GLN A 188 18.49 12.04 6.11
CA GLN A 188 17.04 11.80 6.06
C GLN A 188 16.69 10.34 6.31
N VAL A 189 17.42 9.40 5.73
CA VAL A 189 17.11 7.97 5.71
C VAL A 189 18.35 7.15 6.06
N GLU A 190 18.16 6.12 6.86
CA GLU A 190 19.15 5.05 7.01
C GLU A 190 18.95 4.06 5.86
N ARG A 191 20.02 3.80 5.10
CA ARG A 191 19.92 2.88 3.97
C ARG A 191 21.18 2.03 3.80
N MET A 192 20.98 0.83 3.23
CA MET A 192 22.00 0.02 2.59
C MET A 192 21.51 -0.31 1.18
N ARG A 193 22.38 -0.21 0.21
CA ARG A 193 22.08 -0.59 -1.18
C ARG A 193 23.34 -1.06 -1.90
N GLY A 194 23.13 -1.94 -2.84
CA GLY A 194 24.18 -2.43 -3.71
C GLY A 194 23.68 -3.56 -4.59
N TRP A 195 24.61 -4.17 -5.30
CA TRP A 195 24.32 -5.26 -6.22
C TRP A 195 25.38 -6.36 -6.15
N SER A 196 25.04 -7.51 -6.68
CA SER A 196 25.90 -8.67 -6.81
C SER A 196 25.58 -9.43 -8.09
N GLU A 197 26.47 -10.29 -8.53
CA GLU A 197 26.15 -11.28 -9.57
C GLU A 197 25.74 -12.59 -8.90
N VAL A 198 24.46 -12.93 -8.96
CA VAL A 198 23.90 -14.14 -8.36
C VAL A 198 23.31 -14.99 -9.47
N ASP A 199 23.72 -16.25 -9.55
CA ASP A 199 23.26 -17.21 -10.55
C ASP A 199 23.40 -16.70 -12.00
N GLY A 200 24.44 -15.87 -12.27
CA GLY A 200 24.72 -15.28 -13.58
C GLY A 200 23.87 -14.05 -13.93
N ARG A 201 23.13 -13.52 -12.98
CA ARG A 201 22.31 -12.30 -13.14
C ARG A 201 22.78 -11.22 -12.19
N LYS A 202 22.78 -9.97 -12.65
CA LYS A 202 22.95 -8.83 -11.78
C LYS A 202 21.72 -8.72 -10.88
N THR A 203 21.96 -8.62 -9.60
CA THR A 203 20.92 -8.71 -8.57
C THR A 203 21.09 -7.57 -7.60
N HIS A 204 20.04 -6.81 -7.38
CA HIS A 204 20.04 -5.62 -6.55
C HIS A 204 19.38 -5.90 -5.20
N LEU A 205 19.93 -5.30 -4.15
CA LEU A 205 19.36 -5.32 -2.80
C LEU A 205 19.39 -3.91 -2.22
N TRP A 206 18.22 -3.43 -1.83
CA TRP A 206 18.06 -2.14 -1.13
C TRP A 206 17.29 -2.36 0.14
N VAL A 207 17.79 -1.80 1.22
CA VAL A 207 17.12 -1.77 2.51
C VAL A 207 17.15 -0.36 3.04
N GLN A 208 16.02 0.13 3.50
CA GLN A 208 15.94 1.46 4.08
C GLN A 208 15.03 1.50 5.29
N ASN A 209 15.42 2.30 6.29
CA ASN A 209 14.60 2.67 7.43
C ASN A 209 14.15 4.11 7.23
N PHE A 210 12.84 4.30 7.12
CA PHE A 210 12.23 5.60 6.88
C PHE A 210 11.50 6.06 8.14
N PRO A 211 12.06 7.01 8.91
CA PRO A 211 11.32 7.59 10.03
C PRO A 211 10.17 8.44 9.48
N GLY A 212 8.96 7.90 9.43
CA GLY A 212 7.79 8.65 9.00
C GLY A 212 6.77 7.85 8.18
N ALA A 213 6.01 8.54 7.33
CA ALA A 213 4.83 8.03 6.66
C ALA A 213 5.05 6.89 5.66
N TRP A 214 6.28 6.69 5.17
CA TRP A 214 6.56 5.68 4.14
C TRP A 214 6.83 4.28 4.69
N GLY A 215 7.19 4.18 5.98
CA GLY A 215 7.63 2.92 6.57
C GLY A 215 8.97 2.44 6.01
N SER A 216 9.59 1.51 6.75
CA SER A 216 10.83 0.85 6.31
C SER A 216 10.54 -0.12 5.19
N ALA A 217 11.52 -0.38 4.32
CA ALA A 217 11.33 -1.24 3.17
C ALA A 217 12.62 -1.96 2.75
N VAL A 218 12.47 -3.17 2.23
CA VAL A 218 13.51 -3.91 1.53
C VAL A 218 13.01 -4.29 0.14
N TRP A 219 13.90 -4.19 -0.84
CA TRP A 219 13.69 -4.65 -2.22
C TRP A 219 14.85 -5.52 -2.67
N TYR A 220 14.53 -6.64 -3.25
CA TYR A 220 15.42 -7.52 -3.96
C TYR A 220 14.89 -7.68 -5.40
N VAL A 221 15.74 -7.44 -6.38
CA VAL A 221 15.37 -7.49 -7.79
C VAL A 221 16.50 -8.10 -8.61
N GLN A 222 16.17 -9.06 -9.47
CA GLN A 222 17.10 -9.57 -10.46
C GLN A 222 16.91 -8.83 -11.79
N ASP A 223 18.01 -8.46 -12.44
CA ASP A 223 17.99 -7.90 -13.80
C ASP A 223 17.77 -8.99 -14.85
N TYR A 224 17.05 -8.62 -15.90
CA TYR A 224 16.82 -9.46 -17.08
C TYR A 224 17.76 -9.10 -18.26
N GLY A 225 18.96 -8.61 -18.01
CA GLY A 225 19.97 -8.28 -19.02
C GLY A 225 20.19 -6.78 -19.21
N ASP A 226 20.86 -6.40 -20.33
CA ASP A 226 21.29 -5.04 -20.64
C ASP A 226 20.15 -4.05 -20.95
N VAL A 227 19.06 -4.12 -20.23
CA VAL A 227 17.96 -3.17 -20.37
C VAL A 227 18.30 -1.90 -19.63
N ASN A 228 19.12 -1.03 -20.21
CA ASN A 228 19.40 0.37 -19.88
C ASN A 228 19.19 0.81 -18.40
N GLY A 229 19.66 0.02 -17.43
CA GLY A 229 19.62 0.36 -16.00
C GLY A 229 18.21 0.41 -15.39
N SER A 230 17.20 -0.09 -16.08
CA SER A 230 15.82 -0.16 -15.59
C SER A 230 15.63 -1.48 -14.87
N TYR A 231 15.17 -1.40 -13.64
CA TYR A 231 14.81 -2.57 -12.86
C TYR A 231 13.53 -3.17 -13.41
N CYS A 232 13.55 -4.45 -13.78
CA CYS A 232 12.35 -5.14 -14.16
C CYS A 232 11.39 -5.25 -12.98
N GLN A 233 10.22 -4.66 -13.11
CA GLN A 233 9.15 -4.77 -12.12
C GLN A 233 8.08 -5.75 -12.61
N PRO A 234 7.40 -6.45 -11.69
CA PRO A 234 6.27 -7.29 -12.06
C PRO A 234 5.04 -6.44 -12.40
N TYR A 235 4.35 -6.80 -13.47
CA TYR A 235 3.13 -6.17 -13.93
C TYR A 235 2.03 -7.20 -14.12
N SER A 236 0.85 -6.94 -13.59
CA SER A 236 -0.32 -7.81 -13.73
C SER A 236 -1.22 -7.44 -14.91
N ALA A 237 -1.12 -6.22 -15.42
CA ALA A 237 -1.91 -5.75 -16.57
C ALA A 237 -1.02 -5.62 -17.81
N VAL A 238 -1.46 -6.22 -18.92
CA VAL A 238 -0.80 -6.12 -20.22
C VAL A 238 -1.37 -4.90 -20.93
N PRO A 239 -0.55 -3.93 -21.38
CA PRO A 239 -1.02 -2.85 -22.22
C PRO A 239 -1.62 -3.34 -23.53
N GLU A 240 -2.71 -2.71 -24.00
CA GLU A 240 -3.45 -3.11 -25.20
C GLU A 240 -2.63 -3.07 -26.51
N ASP A 241 -1.50 -2.37 -26.52
CA ASP A 241 -0.62 -2.22 -27.67
C ASP A 241 0.52 -3.25 -27.74
N ILE A 242 0.59 -4.19 -26.80
CA ILE A 242 1.48 -5.35 -26.90
C ILE A 242 0.95 -6.28 -28.00
N ALA A 243 1.80 -6.52 -28.99
CA ALA A 243 1.47 -7.33 -30.15
C ALA A 243 1.34 -8.85 -29.85
N GLU A 244 1.92 -9.30 -28.75
CA GLU A 244 1.91 -10.70 -28.32
C GLU A 244 1.33 -10.81 -26.92
N GLU A 245 0.29 -11.61 -26.74
CA GLU A 245 -0.22 -11.95 -25.41
C GLU A 245 0.89 -12.62 -24.61
N PRO A 246 1.04 -12.27 -23.30
CA PRO A 246 1.99 -12.95 -22.43
C PRO A 246 1.75 -14.45 -22.44
N THR A 247 2.81 -15.23 -22.59
CA THR A 247 2.72 -16.68 -22.44
C THR A 247 2.38 -17.02 -20.99
N GLN A 248 1.67 -18.13 -20.78
CA GLN A 248 1.49 -18.66 -19.42
C GLN A 248 2.86 -18.92 -18.78
N PRO A 249 3.01 -18.72 -17.45
CA PRO A 249 4.24 -19.03 -16.76
C PRO A 249 4.70 -20.47 -17.00
N ASP A 250 6.01 -20.67 -17.19
CA ASP A 250 6.64 -21.99 -17.34
C ASP A 250 6.82 -22.73 -15.99
N ILE A 251 6.04 -22.37 -14.99
CA ILE A 251 6.01 -22.94 -13.63
C ILE A 251 4.56 -23.00 -13.16
N SER A 252 4.17 -23.94 -12.32
CA SER A 252 2.83 -23.98 -11.75
C SER A 252 2.68 -23.03 -10.54
N GLU A 253 1.45 -22.66 -10.22
CA GLU A 253 1.14 -21.87 -9.02
C GLU A 253 1.64 -22.55 -7.74
N GLU A 254 1.39 -23.87 -7.61
CA GLU A 254 1.78 -24.65 -6.46
C GLU A 254 3.30 -24.66 -6.25
N GLU A 255 4.05 -24.85 -7.35
CA GLU A 255 5.52 -24.82 -7.31
C GLU A 255 6.04 -23.41 -6.95
N ALA A 256 5.42 -22.36 -7.49
CA ALA A 256 5.76 -20.98 -7.14
C ALA A 256 5.54 -20.68 -5.65
N VAL A 257 4.41 -21.15 -5.09
CA VAL A 257 4.11 -21.02 -3.65
C VAL A 257 5.11 -21.79 -2.80
N GLU A 258 5.51 -23.01 -3.19
CA GLU A 258 6.53 -23.78 -2.47
C GLU A 258 7.88 -23.04 -2.44
N ILE A 259 8.30 -22.46 -3.56
CA ILE A 259 9.54 -21.66 -3.65
C ILE A 259 9.43 -20.40 -2.78
N GLY A 260 8.32 -19.68 -2.84
CA GLY A 260 8.07 -18.50 -2.02
C GLY A 260 8.09 -18.80 -0.53
N ASN A 261 7.41 -19.86 -0.11
CA ASN A 261 7.39 -20.32 1.28
C ASN A 261 8.80 -20.72 1.77
N ALA A 262 9.59 -21.38 0.93
CA ALA A 262 10.97 -21.74 1.26
C ALA A 262 11.85 -20.49 1.48
N LEU A 263 11.73 -19.47 0.62
CA LEU A 263 12.41 -18.19 0.78
C LEU A 263 12.04 -17.53 2.13
N LEU A 264 10.75 -17.43 2.42
CA LEU A 264 10.26 -16.77 3.62
C LEU A 264 10.70 -17.50 4.89
N ALA A 265 10.72 -18.83 4.88
CA ALA A 265 11.28 -19.63 5.98
C ALA A 265 12.78 -19.37 6.16
N GLU A 266 13.55 -19.24 5.06
CA GLU A 266 14.99 -18.92 5.12
C GLU A 266 15.26 -17.50 5.64
N LEU A 267 14.37 -16.56 5.37
CA LEU A 267 14.37 -15.21 5.93
C LEU A 267 13.93 -15.17 7.41
N GLY A 268 13.42 -16.26 7.94
CA GLY A 268 13.02 -16.39 9.34
C GLY A 268 11.57 -16.00 9.63
N PHE A 269 10.76 -15.80 8.62
CA PHE A 269 9.33 -15.54 8.82
C PHE A 269 8.61 -16.76 9.38
N LYS A 270 7.61 -16.49 10.21
CA LYS A 270 6.68 -17.46 10.78
C LYS A 270 5.25 -17.03 10.51
N ASP A 271 4.35 -17.97 10.50
CA ASP A 271 2.90 -17.74 10.48
C ASP A 271 2.42 -16.78 9.35
N LEU A 272 3.11 -16.85 8.19
CA LEU A 272 2.68 -16.17 6.98
C LEU A 272 1.72 -17.05 6.16
N VAL A 273 0.75 -16.41 5.54
CA VAL A 273 -0.21 -17.02 4.61
C VAL A 273 -0.11 -16.31 3.26
N CYS A 274 -0.07 -17.09 2.18
CA CYS A 274 -0.24 -16.54 0.84
C CYS A 274 -1.73 -16.17 0.66
N ASP A 275 -2.03 -14.87 0.66
CA ASP A 275 -3.42 -14.36 0.59
C ASP A 275 -3.89 -14.17 -0.86
N GLN A 276 -2.96 -13.80 -1.77
CA GLN A 276 -3.25 -13.59 -3.18
C GLN A 276 -2.13 -14.10 -4.06
N ILE A 277 -2.50 -14.64 -5.22
CA ILE A 277 -1.58 -15.04 -6.29
C ILE A 277 -2.06 -14.39 -7.59
N THR A 278 -1.14 -13.76 -8.29
CA THR A 278 -1.44 -13.08 -9.56
C THR A 278 -0.39 -13.44 -10.60
N THR A 279 -0.81 -13.78 -11.79
CA THR A 279 0.12 -13.91 -12.92
C THR A 279 0.73 -12.56 -13.23
N VAL A 280 2.05 -12.51 -13.38
CA VAL A 280 2.79 -11.31 -13.72
C VAL A 280 3.76 -11.56 -14.86
N TYR A 281 4.11 -10.51 -15.55
CA TYR A 281 5.13 -10.51 -16.57
C TYR A 281 6.18 -9.43 -16.27
N PHE A 282 7.36 -9.64 -16.82
CA PHE A 282 8.49 -8.73 -16.66
C PHE A 282 8.82 -8.13 -18.03
N ALA A 283 8.91 -6.83 -18.09
CA ALA A 283 9.28 -6.08 -19.28
C ALA A 283 10.08 -4.85 -18.86
N ASP A 284 10.61 -4.11 -19.83
CA ASP A 284 11.31 -2.87 -19.54
C ASP A 284 10.39 -1.88 -18.79
N ALA A 285 10.79 -1.52 -17.57
CA ALA A 285 10.01 -0.62 -16.72
C ALA A 285 9.80 0.75 -17.33
N MET A 286 10.73 1.25 -18.12
CA MET A 286 10.62 2.53 -18.81
C MET A 286 9.52 2.49 -19.87
N TRP A 287 9.46 1.41 -20.64
CA TRP A 287 8.41 1.24 -21.63
C TRP A 287 7.02 1.18 -21.00
N LEU A 288 6.86 0.37 -19.94
CA LEU A 288 5.58 0.22 -19.26
C LEU A 288 5.09 1.51 -18.60
N GLN A 289 6.00 2.31 -18.02
CA GLN A 289 5.63 3.61 -17.50
C GLN A 289 5.13 4.56 -18.59
N SER A 290 5.64 4.47 -19.82
CA SER A 290 5.18 5.29 -20.92
C SER A 290 3.78 4.98 -21.39
N VAL A 291 3.36 3.72 -21.25
CA VAL A 291 2.04 3.22 -21.72
C VAL A 291 0.97 3.40 -20.66
N ILE A 292 1.29 3.13 -19.39
CA ILE A 292 0.31 3.13 -18.29
C ILE A 292 -0.02 4.55 -17.79
N ILE A 293 0.83 5.54 -18.04
CA ILE A 293 0.60 6.95 -17.64
C ILE A 293 0.53 7.86 -18.86
N PRO A 294 -0.57 7.82 -19.64
CA PRO A 294 -0.76 8.74 -20.74
C PRO A 294 -0.84 10.17 -20.21
N GLY A 295 -0.01 11.07 -20.72
CA GLY A 295 -0.03 12.49 -20.38
C GLY A 295 0.92 12.91 -19.25
N ASN A 296 1.85 12.07 -18.86
CA ASN A 296 2.96 12.48 -18.00
C ASN A 296 3.95 13.32 -18.81
N THR A 297 3.71 14.62 -18.86
CA THR A 297 4.44 15.60 -19.71
C THR A 297 5.94 15.72 -19.37
N VAL A 298 6.39 15.19 -18.27
CA VAL A 298 7.82 15.22 -17.88
C VAL A 298 8.67 14.34 -18.81
N TRP A 299 8.07 13.34 -19.44
CA TRP A 299 8.74 12.37 -20.32
C TRP A 299 8.37 12.51 -21.81
N ASP A 300 7.41 13.39 -22.14
CA ASP A 300 6.91 13.61 -23.50
C ASP A 300 7.97 14.21 -24.45
N SER A 301 9.11 14.64 -23.93
CA SER A 301 10.23 15.18 -24.73
C SER A 301 11.21 14.09 -25.20
N ALA A 302 11.03 12.85 -24.81
CA ALA A 302 11.95 11.81 -25.16
C ALA A 302 11.56 11.14 -26.48
N SER A 303 12.15 11.62 -27.58
CA SER A 303 12.20 10.90 -28.87
C SER A 303 12.79 9.47 -28.77
N HIS A 304 13.18 9.05 -27.58
CA HIS A 304 13.78 7.76 -27.24
C HIS A 304 12.74 6.64 -27.07
N TRP A 305 11.46 6.97 -26.86
CA TRP A 305 10.39 6.00 -26.63
C TRP A 305 10.08 5.13 -27.86
N GLN A 306 10.51 5.54 -29.03
CA GLN A 306 10.28 4.78 -30.29
C GLN A 306 11.19 3.59 -30.46
N ASP A 307 12.31 3.55 -29.74
CA ASP A 307 13.35 2.52 -29.85
C ASP A 307 13.36 1.54 -28.65
N LEU A 308 12.38 1.62 -27.74
CA LEU A 308 12.31 0.69 -26.61
C LEU A 308 11.90 -0.71 -27.08
N ASP A 309 12.63 -1.70 -26.60
CA ASP A 309 12.28 -3.10 -26.78
C ASP A 309 10.99 -3.41 -26.01
N ARG A 310 9.93 -3.73 -26.72
CA ARG A 310 8.59 -4.05 -26.19
C ARG A 310 8.41 -5.54 -25.95
N THR A 311 9.48 -6.25 -25.71
CA THR A 311 9.46 -7.69 -25.50
C THR A 311 9.12 -7.98 -24.03
N ILE A 312 8.24 -8.95 -23.80
CA ILE A 312 8.07 -9.55 -22.49
C ILE A 312 9.29 -10.44 -22.25
N LEU A 313 10.01 -10.16 -21.18
CA LEU A 313 11.29 -10.80 -20.87
C LEU A 313 11.08 -12.13 -20.14
N ASP A 314 10.06 -12.20 -19.28
CA ASP A 314 9.72 -13.40 -18.50
C ASP A 314 8.28 -13.31 -17.99
N THR A 315 7.73 -14.44 -17.55
CA THR A 315 6.41 -14.56 -16.91
C THR A 315 6.52 -15.40 -15.65
N GLY A 316 5.66 -15.10 -14.68
CA GLY A 316 5.68 -15.81 -13.40
C GLY A 316 4.45 -15.49 -12.55
N TYR A 317 4.57 -15.77 -11.25
CA TYR A 317 3.55 -15.48 -10.28
C TYR A 317 4.06 -14.51 -9.23
N GLN A 318 3.26 -13.51 -8.92
CA GLN A 318 3.42 -12.66 -7.75
C GLN A 318 2.51 -13.16 -6.64
N MET A 319 3.10 -13.44 -5.51
CA MET A 319 2.41 -13.84 -4.29
C MET A 319 2.43 -12.69 -3.30
N GLN A 320 1.27 -12.36 -2.78
CA GLN A 320 1.09 -11.45 -1.67
C GLN A 320 0.96 -12.26 -0.39
N TYR A 321 1.93 -12.11 0.51
CA TYR A 321 1.90 -12.75 1.81
C TYR A 321 1.45 -11.79 2.90
N VAL A 322 0.72 -12.32 3.86
CA VAL A 322 0.21 -11.59 5.02
C VAL A 322 0.52 -12.34 6.31
N ARG A 323 0.61 -11.61 7.42
CA ARG A 323 0.68 -12.22 8.75
C ARG A 323 -0.62 -12.91 9.09
N SER A 324 -0.55 -13.87 10.01
CA SER A 324 -1.74 -14.55 10.53
C SER A 324 -1.72 -14.62 12.05
N LEU A 325 -2.90 -14.77 12.65
CA LEU A 325 -3.09 -15.14 14.05
C LEU A 325 -3.73 -16.54 14.09
N ASN A 326 -3.00 -17.54 14.56
CA ASN A 326 -3.46 -18.93 14.55
C ASN A 326 -3.96 -19.42 13.17
N GLY A 327 -3.29 -18.99 12.09
CA GLY A 327 -3.67 -19.33 10.72
C GLY A 327 -4.78 -18.45 10.13
N PHE A 328 -5.39 -17.56 10.91
CA PHE A 328 -6.34 -16.57 10.38
C PHE A 328 -5.59 -15.36 9.81
N PRO A 329 -5.66 -15.11 8.49
CA PRO A 329 -4.86 -14.08 7.86
C PRO A 329 -5.29 -12.67 8.26
N ILE A 330 -4.31 -11.78 8.42
CA ILE A 330 -4.53 -10.34 8.47
C ILE A 330 -4.66 -9.88 7.03
N GLY A 331 -5.89 -9.68 6.55
CA GLY A 331 -6.19 -9.46 5.14
C GLY A 331 -5.38 -8.33 4.52
N TYR A 332 -4.86 -8.57 3.33
CA TYR A 332 -4.12 -7.57 2.56
C TYR A 332 -5.01 -6.38 2.18
N THR A 333 -4.41 -5.22 2.16
CA THR A 333 -5.01 -4.03 1.57
C THR A 333 -4.00 -3.30 0.69
N GLY A 334 -4.34 -3.08 -0.57
CA GLY A 334 -3.54 -2.31 -1.52
C GLY A 334 -3.54 -0.80 -1.24
N ILE A 335 -4.30 -0.35 -0.27
CA ILE A 335 -4.37 1.06 0.10
C ILE A 335 -3.05 1.46 0.76
N LYS A 336 -2.27 2.22 0.01
CA LYS A 336 -1.06 2.89 0.51
C LYS A 336 -1.53 4.17 1.17
N GLY A 337 -1.79 4.19 2.47
CA GLY A 337 -2.27 5.33 3.24
C GLY A 337 -2.24 6.70 2.55
N THR A 338 -3.26 7.49 2.72
CA THR A 338 -3.34 8.84 2.13
C THR A 338 -2.37 9.80 2.80
N TYR A 339 -1.76 10.66 1.99
CA TYR A 339 -1.05 11.83 2.46
C TYR A 339 -2.03 12.79 3.12
N VAL A 340 -1.75 13.19 4.34
CA VAL A 340 -2.31 14.40 4.93
C VAL A 340 -1.21 15.45 4.92
N GLU A 341 -1.41 16.47 4.08
CA GLU A 341 -0.50 17.61 4.00
C GLU A 341 -0.34 18.32 5.33
N GLU A 342 0.88 18.78 5.52
CA GLU A 342 1.44 19.72 6.48
C GLU A 342 0.46 20.44 7.43
N GLY A 343 0.70 20.22 8.71
CA GLY A 343 0.17 21.01 9.81
C GLY A 343 -0.67 20.24 10.81
N ASN A 344 -1.13 19.06 10.50
CA ASN A 344 -1.69 18.11 11.45
C ASN A 344 -0.83 16.84 11.44
N GLU A 345 -0.30 16.51 12.60
CA GLU A 345 0.53 15.33 12.85
C GLU A 345 -0.24 14.01 12.67
N MET A 346 -0.77 13.75 11.49
CA MET A 346 -1.28 12.43 11.14
C MET A 346 -0.15 11.66 10.47
N SER A 347 0.68 11.02 11.26
CA SER A 347 1.59 10.01 10.74
C SER A 347 0.78 8.85 10.21
N VAL A 348 0.75 8.69 8.90
CA VAL A 348 0.15 7.52 8.26
C VAL A 348 1.01 6.30 8.64
N TRP A 349 0.39 5.26 9.18
CA TRP A 349 1.05 3.97 9.35
C TRP A 349 0.65 3.06 8.18
N PRO A 350 1.53 2.84 7.18
CA PRO A 350 1.21 1.96 6.06
C PRO A 350 0.97 0.52 6.54
N TYR A 351 0.19 -0.23 5.78
CA TYR A 351 0.01 -1.66 6.03
C TYR A 351 1.28 -2.41 5.60
N GLU A 352 1.61 -3.46 6.37
CA GLU A 352 2.67 -4.37 6.01
C GLU A 352 2.33 -5.06 4.68
N SER A 353 3.29 -5.12 3.77
CA SER A 353 3.16 -5.79 2.49
C SER A 353 4.40 -6.63 2.22
N ILE A 354 4.22 -7.91 1.93
CA ILE A 354 5.28 -8.86 1.61
C ILE A 354 4.95 -9.47 0.25
N GLU A 355 5.73 -9.12 -0.75
CA GLU A 355 5.55 -9.52 -2.15
C GLU A 355 6.71 -10.40 -2.59
N VAL A 356 6.42 -11.56 -3.17
CA VAL A 356 7.41 -12.47 -3.75
C VAL A 356 7.00 -12.77 -5.19
N CYS A 357 7.91 -12.56 -6.16
CA CYS A 357 7.67 -13.02 -7.51
C CYS A 357 8.61 -14.19 -7.85
N VAL A 358 8.01 -15.21 -8.41
CA VAL A 358 8.70 -16.44 -8.80
C VAL A 358 8.44 -16.72 -10.29
N THR A 359 9.52 -16.98 -11.02
CA THR A 359 9.50 -17.47 -12.39
C THR A 359 10.11 -18.88 -12.44
N LYS A 360 10.22 -19.48 -13.64
CA LYS A 360 10.94 -20.74 -13.83
C LYS A 360 12.39 -20.75 -13.30
N ASP A 361 12.99 -19.58 -13.18
CA ASP A 361 14.37 -19.42 -12.70
C ASP A 361 14.46 -19.20 -11.17
N GLY A 362 13.32 -19.29 -10.47
CA GLY A 362 13.21 -19.10 -9.04
C GLY A 362 12.75 -17.70 -8.64
N VAL A 363 13.14 -17.24 -7.44
CA VAL A 363 12.76 -15.92 -6.94
C VAL A 363 13.50 -14.82 -7.68
N VAL A 364 12.77 -13.94 -8.35
CA VAL A 364 13.33 -12.83 -9.14
C VAL A 364 13.02 -11.46 -8.53
N TYR A 365 12.04 -11.40 -7.64
CA TYR A 365 11.65 -10.18 -6.95
C TYR A 365 11.14 -10.49 -5.53
N PHE A 366 11.56 -9.69 -4.59
CA PHE A 366 11.05 -9.69 -3.23
C PHE A 366 10.94 -8.24 -2.74
N LYS A 367 9.83 -7.95 -2.07
CA LYS A 367 9.63 -6.65 -1.45
C LYS A 367 8.90 -6.83 -0.13
N TRP A 368 9.40 -6.18 0.92
CA TRP A 368 8.74 -6.11 2.21
C TRP A 368 8.72 -4.67 2.68
N THR A 369 7.54 -4.14 2.88
CA THR A 369 7.33 -2.74 3.30
C THR A 369 6.56 -2.67 4.59
N ALA A 370 6.81 -1.61 5.36
CA ALA A 370 6.18 -1.33 6.64
C ALA A 370 6.22 -2.52 7.62
N PRO A 371 7.41 -3.07 7.90
CA PRO A 371 7.57 -4.28 8.69
C PRO A 371 6.96 -4.15 10.08
N THR A 372 6.40 -5.26 10.57
CA THR A 372 5.91 -5.39 11.93
C THR A 372 6.64 -6.52 12.66
N GLU A 373 6.60 -6.46 13.99
CA GLU A 373 6.95 -7.64 14.81
C GLU A 373 5.92 -8.75 14.61
N GLU A 374 6.25 -9.95 15.07
CA GLU A 374 5.28 -11.05 15.09
C GLU A 374 4.04 -10.64 15.88
N PRO A 375 2.82 -10.87 15.34
CA PRO A 375 1.58 -10.52 16.04
C PRO A 375 1.46 -11.29 17.36
N VAL A 376 0.95 -10.59 18.38
CA VAL A 376 0.68 -11.18 19.69
C VAL A 376 -0.82 -11.35 19.88
N ILE A 377 -1.25 -12.57 20.26
CA ILE A 377 -2.65 -12.84 20.54
C ILE A 377 -3.02 -12.24 21.89
N GLU A 378 -4.04 -11.38 21.90
CA GLU A 378 -4.62 -10.76 23.11
C GLU A 378 -5.85 -11.55 23.61
N LEU A 379 -6.68 -12.01 22.69
CA LEU A 379 -7.82 -12.88 22.95
C LEU A 379 -7.77 -14.07 22.01
N GLU A 380 -7.85 -15.27 22.53
CA GLU A 380 -7.85 -16.51 21.74
C GLU A 380 -9.13 -16.67 20.92
N ASN A 381 -10.24 -16.19 21.46
CA ASN A 381 -11.55 -16.27 20.82
C ASN A 381 -12.40 -15.06 21.18
N THR A 382 -12.78 -14.27 20.18
CA THR A 382 -13.48 -13.02 20.32
C THR A 382 -14.97 -13.20 20.03
N GLN A 383 -15.83 -12.65 20.86
CA GLN A 383 -17.26 -12.63 20.58
C GLN A 383 -17.55 -11.61 19.48
N LEU A 384 -18.28 -12.04 18.46
CA LEU A 384 -18.70 -11.20 17.33
C LEU A 384 -20.18 -10.87 17.42
N MET A 385 -20.58 -9.77 16.77
CA MET A 385 -21.97 -9.49 16.45
C MET A 385 -22.52 -10.53 15.46
N SER A 386 -23.82 -10.77 15.51
CA SER A 386 -24.48 -11.62 14.51
C SER A 386 -24.37 -11.00 13.10
N PHE A 387 -24.42 -11.85 12.07
CA PHE A 387 -24.34 -11.36 10.69
C PHE A 387 -25.55 -10.47 10.33
N ASP A 388 -26.73 -10.73 10.90
CA ASP A 388 -27.93 -9.88 10.72
C ASP A 388 -27.71 -8.46 11.26
N GLU A 389 -27.06 -8.33 12.42
CA GLU A 389 -26.72 -7.01 12.97
C GLU A 389 -25.70 -6.29 12.10
N ILE A 390 -24.67 -7.00 11.62
CA ILE A 390 -23.67 -6.47 10.68
C ILE A 390 -24.31 -6.06 9.35
N SER A 391 -25.20 -6.86 8.80
CA SER A 391 -25.96 -6.54 7.57
C SER A 391 -26.79 -5.28 7.73
N SER A 392 -27.43 -5.10 8.89
CA SER A 392 -28.19 -3.89 9.21
C SER A 392 -27.29 -2.64 9.31
N VAL A 393 -26.05 -2.81 9.76
CA VAL A 393 -25.03 -1.74 9.73
C VAL A 393 -24.62 -1.44 8.29
N PHE A 394 -24.34 -2.45 7.48
CA PHE A 394 -23.98 -2.28 6.07
C PHE A 394 -25.03 -1.47 5.32
N GLU A 395 -26.31 -1.87 5.38
CA GLU A 395 -27.42 -1.19 4.70
C GLU A 395 -27.48 0.30 4.99
N ARG A 396 -27.28 0.67 6.25
CA ARG A 396 -27.28 2.05 6.69
C ARG A 396 -26.03 2.80 6.24
N MET A 397 -24.87 2.17 6.40
CA MET A 397 -23.59 2.86 6.28
C MET A 397 -23.09 3.00 4.84
N ILE A 398 -23.49 2.09 3.95
CA ILE A 398 -23.11 2.18 2.54
C ILE A 398 -23.64 3.49 1.91
N MET A 399 -24.84 3.92 2.28
CA MET A 399 -25.40 5.19 1.80
C MET A 399 -24.75 6.41 2.45
N VAL A 400 -24.35 6.31 3.71
CA VAL A 400 -23.63 7.39 4.42
C VAL A 400 -22.25 7.58 3.80
N ARG A 401 -21.50 6.51 3.56
CA ARG A 401 -20.19 6.54 2.93
C ARG A 401 -20.19 7.27 1.59
N HIS A 402 -21.21 7.01 0.77
CA HIS A 402 -21.33 7.56 -0.58
C HIS A 402 -22.21 8.82 -0.68
N SER A 403 -22.52 9.45 0.46
CA SER A 403 -23.30 10.71 0.48
C SER A 403 -22.66 11.87 -0.29
N TYR A 404 -21.35 11.80 -0.55
CA TYR A 404 -20.61 12.77 -1.39
C TYR A 404 -21.12 12.84 -2.84
N ALA A 405 -21.78 11.80 -3.34
CA ALA A 405 -22.40 11.78 -4.67
C ALA A 405 -23.36 12.96 -4.88
N GLN A 406 -24.11 13.37 -3.85
CA GLN A 406 -24.95 14.54 -3.87
C GLN A 406 -24.15 15.83 -4.07
N THR A 407 -23.01 15.95 -3.40
CA THR A 407 -22.14 17.14 -3.53
C THR A 407 -21.54 17.24 -4.93
N ILE A 408 -21.16 16.12 -5.54
CA ILE A 408 -20.69 16.10 -6.94
C ILE A 408 -21.79 16.55 -7.87
N ASN A 409 -23.01 15.99 -7.73
CA ASN A 409 -24.16 16.34 -8.55
C ASN A 409 -24.56 17.83 -8.40
N ASP A 410 -24.58 18.36 -7.18
CA ASP A 410 -24.90 19.75 -6.89
C ASP A 410 -23.89 20.73 -7.49
N ASN A 411 -22.66 20.30 -7.70
CA ASN A 411 -21.60 21.08 -8.36
C ASN A 411 -21.58 20.89 -9.90
N GLY A 412 -22.55 20.18 -10.47
CA GLY A 412 -22.71 20.00 -11.92
C GLY A 412 -21.84 18.88 -12.49
N GLY A 413 -21.31 18.00 -11.64
CA GLY A 413 -20.66 16.75 -12.03
C GLY A 413 -21.67 15.61 -12.16
N ASP A 414 -21.23 14.47 -12.68
CA ASP A 414 -22.00 13.23 -12.68
C ASP A 414 -21.83 12.56 -11.30
N GLY A 415 -22.88 12.60 -10.52
CA GLY A 415 -22.92 12.00 -9.18
C GLY A 415 -23.52 10.59 -9.17
N ASP A 416 -23.96 10.04 -10.33
CA ASP A 416 -24.50 8.70 -10.42
C ASP A 416 -23.41 7.64 -10.09
N LEU A 417 -23.71 6.80 -9.11
CA LEU A 417 -22.79 5.76 -8.64
C LEU A 417 -23.51 4.40 -8.54
N SER A 418 -23.01 3.42 -9.27
CA SER A 418 -23.42 2.03 -9.15
C SER A 418 -22.35 1.25 -8.37
N ILE A 419 -22.80 0.46 -7.41
CA ILE A 419 -21.95 -0.39 -6.56
C ILE A 419 -22.50 -1.79 -6.64
N ASP A 420 -21.64 -2.75 -7.01
CA ASP A 420 -22.02 -4.16 -7.09
C ASP A 420 -21.17 -4.97 -6.11
N ILE A 421 -21.79 -5.53 -5.08
CA ILE A 421 -21.13 -6.35 -4.07
C ILE A 421 -21.20 -7.81 -4.52
N ASN A 422 -20.03 -8.44 -4.70
CA ASN A 422 -19.90 -9.81 -5.20
C ASN A 422 -19.26 -10.79 -4.19
N LYS A 423 -18.66 -10.26 -3.11
CA LYS A 423 -18.03 -11.08 -2.08
C LYS A 423 -18.07 -10.37 -0.73
N VAL A 424 -18.37 -11.14 0.32
CA VAL A 424 -18.28 -10.69 1.72
C VAL A 424 -17.34 -11.65 2.45
N ARG A 425 -16.32 -11.14 3.11
CA ARG A 425 -15.32 -11.99 3.79
C ARG A 425 -15.11 -11.56 5.23
N LEU A 426 -15.09 -12.53 6.14
CA LEU A 426 -14.59 -12.30 7.48
C LEU A 426 -13.08 -12.39 7.47
N ASN A 427 -12.41 -11.29 7.81
CA ASN A 427 -10.97 -11.12 7.82
C ASN A 427 -10.48 -10.59 9.17
N LEU A 428 -9.16 -10.64 9.39
CA LEU A 428 -8.51 -9.78 10.37
C LEU A 428 -8.00 -8.50 9.70
N MET A 429 -8.03 -7.41 10.43
CA MET A 429 -7.46 -6.13 9.99
C MET A 429 -6.72 -5.45 11.12
N ARG A 430 -5.58 -4.83 10.80
CA ARG A 430 -4.89 -3.96 11.74
C ARG A 430 -5.57 -2.60 11.81
N VAL A 431 -5.87 -2.15 13.02
CA VAL A 431 -6.34 -0.80 13.31
C VAL A 431 -5.37 -0.09 14.26
N ARG A 432 -5.32 1.23 14.18
CA ARG A 432 -4.44 2.05 15.03
C ARG A 432 -4.99 2.14 16.45
N THR A 433 -4.10 2.32 17.42
CA THR A 433 -4.47 2.67 18.79
C THR A 433 -4.27 4.16 19.05
N LYS A 434 -4.99 4.70 20.04
CA LYS A 434 -4.76 6.08 20.49
C LYS A 434 -3.53 6.22 21.36
N SER A 435 -3.17 5.16 22.07
CA SER A 435 -2.11 5.15 23.08
C SER A 435 -0.72 5.10 22.49
N SER A 436 -0.57 4.60 21.26
CA SER A 436 0.73 4.40 20.60
C SER A 436 0.67 4.69 19.11
N LYS A 437 1.74 5.27 18.59
CA LYS A 437 1.95 5.47 17.15
C LYS A 437 2.50 4.21 16.48
N ASP A 438 3.10 3.32 17.25
CA ASP A 438 3.85 2.15 16.74
C ASP A 438 3.16 0.82 17.08
N MET A 439 2.03 0.85 17.82
CA MET A 439 1.23 -0.32 18.14
C MET A 439 -0.14 -0.24 17.48
N GLY A 440 -0.57 -1.32 16.87
CA GLY A 440 -1.90 -1.50 16.31
C GLY A 440 -2.57 -2.73 16.88
N LEU A 441 -3.90 -2.73 16.89
CA LEU A 441 -4.70 -3.90 17.21
C LEU A 441 -5.05 -4.64 15.92
N VAL A 442 -5.14 -5.95 16.02
CA VAL A 442 -5.63 -6.83 14.96
C VAL A 442 -7.00 -7.33 15.38
N ILE A 443 -8.01 -6.93 14.65
CA ILE A 443 -9.41 -7.17 14.98
C ILE A 443 -10.12 -7.89 13.83
N PRO A 444 -11.15 -8.71 14.10
CA PRO A 444 -12.00 -9.28 13.08
C PRO A 444 -12.88 -8.21 12.45
N VAL A 445 -12.97 -8.23 11.13
CA VAL A 445 -13.76 -7.31 10.33
C VAL A 445 -14.51 -8.05 9.24
N TRP A 446 -15.67 -7.52 8.85
CA TRP A 446 -16.38 -7.91 7.65
C TRP A 446 -16.02 -6.97 6.51
N ASP A 447 -15.39 -7.52 5.48
CA ASP A 447 -15.05 -6.81 4.25
C ASP A 447 -16.05 -7.11 3.16
N TYR A 448 -16.62 -6.06 2.59
CA TYR A 448 -17.52 -6.12 1.44
C TYR A 448 -16.74 -5.73 0.19
N TYR A 449 -16.56 -6.68 -0.70
CA TYR A 449 -15.83 -6.51 -1.96
C TYR A 449 -16.80 -6.35 -3.12
N GLY A 450 -16.38 -5.57 -4.10
CA GLY A 450 -17.17 -5.37 -5.31
C GLY A 450 -16.59 -4.30 -6.21
N SER A 451 -17.42 -3.81 -7.14
CA SER A 451 -17.09 -2.68 -8.00
C SER A 451 -17.69 -1.39 -7.46
N GLU A 452 -17.02 -0.27 -7.65
CA GLU A 452 -17.48 1.08 -7.34
C GLU A 452 -17.31 1.96 -8.57
N GLY A 453 -18.38 2.14 -9.35
CA GLY A 453 -18.31 2.83 -10.62
C GLY A 453 -17.33 2.14 -11.59
N PRO A 454 -16.28 2.84 -12.07
CA PRO A 454 -15.28 2.25 -12.96
C PRO A 454 -14.22 1.43 -12.26
N ILE A 455 -14.23 1.36 -10.93
CA ILE A 455 -13.23 0.62 -10.14
C ILE A 455 -13.74 -0.81 -9.98
N GLU A 456 -13.03 -1.75 -10.57
CA GLU A 456 -13.29 -3.17 -10.42
C GLU A 456 -12.54 -3.71 -9.18
N GLU A 457 -13.15 -4.64 -8.46
CA GLU A 457 -12.56 -5.37 -7.31
C GLU A 457 -11.92 -4.48 -6.23
N THR A 458 -12.74 -3.67 -5.56
CA THR A 458 -12.30 -2.91 -4.38
C THR A 458 -13.02 -3.38 -3.11
N ILE A 459 -12.47 -3.01 -1.95
CA ILE A 459 -13.18 -3.14 -0.67
C ILE A 459 -14.07 -1.91 -0.50
N VAL A 460 -15.35 -2.10 -0.75
CA VAL A 460 -16.35 -1.03 -0.74
C VAL A 460 -16.64 -0.56 0.68
N LEU A 461 -16.68 -1.49 1.64
CA LEU A 461 -16.95 -1.18 3.05
C LEU A 461 -16.27 -2.21 3.96
N THR A 462 -15.71 -1.74 5.08
CA THR A 462 -15.21 -2.58 6.16
C THR A 462 -15.96 -2.27 7.44
N ILE A 463 -16.47 -3.31 8.10
CA ILE A 463 -17.22 -3.20 9.36
C ILE A 463 -16.51 -4.04 10.43
N ASN A 464 -16.24 -3.44 11.58
CA ASN A 464 -15.71 -4.13 12.75
C ASN A 464 -16.73 -5.19 13.23
N ALA A 465 -16.31 -6.44 13.24
CA ALA A 465 -17.19 -7.55 13.59
C ALA A 465 -17.53 -7.62 15.09
N ILE A 466 -16.78 -6.92 15.96
CA ILE A 466 -16.98 -6.91 17.41
C ILE A 466 -18.14 -5.98 17.79
N ASP A 467 -18.21 -4.77 17.18
CA ASP A 467 -19.10 -3.71 17.64
C ASP A 467 -19.85 -2.97 16.53
N GLY A 468 -19.71 -3.41 15.28
CA GLY A 468 -20.41 -2.83 14.13
C GLY A 468 -19.93 -1.44 13.72
N SER A 469 -18.81 -0.93 14.25
CA SER A 469 -18.26 0.34 13.79
C SER A 469 -17.66 0.20 12.39
N MET A 470 -17.76 1.25 11.58
CA MET A 470 -17.04 1.32 10.31
C MET A 470 -15.54 1.47 10.56
N VAL A 471 -14.77 0.83 9.73
CA VAL A 471 -13.31 0.98 9.73
C VAL A 471 -12.88 1.62 8.42
N SER A 472 -12.19 2.75 8.50
CA SER A 472 -11.54 3.36 7.34
C SER A 472 -10.18 2.71 7.11
N ARG A 473 -10.03 1.98 6.01
CA ARG A 473 -8.74 1.38 5.65
C ARG A 473 -7.69 2.41 5.29
N GLU A 474 -8.10 3.54 4.73
CA GLU A 474 -7.19 4.64 4.38
C GLU A 474 -6.60 5.33 5.61
N LEU A 475 -7.36 5.41 6.68
CA LEU A 475 -6.96 6.05 7.91
C LEU A 475 -6.44 5.06 8.96
N GLY A 476 -6.77 3.77 8.81
CA GLY A 476 -6.35 2.69 9.71
C GLY A 476 -7.10 2.68 11.05
N TYR A 477 -8.30 3.24 11.09
CA TYR A 477 -9.16 3.19 12.28
C TYR A 477 -10.64 3.25 11.95
#